data_079364b81eb1f6cfc170d6bd6c989abf
#
_entry.id   079364b81eb1f6cfc170d6bd6c989abf
#
_cell.length_a   1.000
_cell.length_b   1.000
_cell.length_c   1.000
_cell.angle_alpha   90.00
_cell.angle_beta   90.00
_cell.angle_gamma   90.00
#
_symmetry.space_group_name_H-M   'P 1'
#
loop_
_entity.id
_entity.type
_entity.pdbx_description
1 polymer ?
#
loop_
_entity_poly.entity_id
_entity_poly.type
_entity_poly.pdbx_seq_one_letter_code
_entity_poly.pdbx_strand_id
1 'polypeptide(L)'
;MTISVCTLAKGRARHLENMVLGLRRSVRPPRELIIAVMQSERYQLPEASFPVRQIVLGDQEDGAMCLARGRNKAAAHASGELLVFLDVDCIPHPSMLADYAEAAGRRQGVFMGEVGYLANGATDEGLDFARFEEAAVRHPERPEPPRSGTEQSEDAKCFWSLNFAMRARDFTAIGGFDEGYVGYGGEDGDFARTLIANGLPLWWVRGAKAYHQFHPHHVPPVHHLDSVLANARRYQEKWGEPVMEQWLRAFTLMGLIRHEEGGWRKLREPTEADFALTRQQEQQPYASAAQVVQWLEGRAVRRLEPSSNGRNNKSTAVA
;
A
#
# COMPACT_ATOMS: atom_id res chain seq x y z
N MET A 1 -5.58 -26.33 -7.72
CA MET A 1 -6.16 -25.01 -7.38
C MET A 1 -5.84 -24.06 -8.53
N THR A 2 -6.84 -23.50 -9.14
CA THR A 2 -6.73 -22.48 -10.22
C THR A 2 -6.58 -21.09 -9.61
N ILE A 3 -5.81 -20.21 -10.27
CA ILE A 3 -5.45 -18.89 -9.71
C ILE A 3 -5.99 -17.79 -10.63
N SER A 4 -6.77 -16.86 -10.10
CA SER A 4 -7.04 -15.58 -10.74
C SER A 4 -6.20 -14.49 -10.06
N VAL A 5 -5.46 -13.72 -10.85
CA VAL A 5 -4.79 -12.51 -10.35
C VAL A 5 -5.76 -11.35 -10.50
N CYS A 6 -5.96 -10.60 -9.42
CA CYS A 6 -6.84 -9.45 -9.33
C CYS A 6 -6.01 -8.20 -9.09
N THR A 7 -6.14 -7.20 -9.94
CA THR A 7 -5.50 -5.90 -9.77
C THR A 7 -6.47 -4.76 -10.03
N LEU A 8 -6.10 -3.58 -9.59
CA LEU A 8 -6.81 -2.35 -9.87
C LEU A 8 -5.83 -1.32 -10.42
N ALA A 9 -6.26 -0.49 -11.36
CA ALA A 9 -5.37 0.44 -12.03
C ALA A 9 -6.07 1.78 -12.34
N LYS A 10 -5.35 2.88 -12.06
CA LYS A 10 -5.66 4.22 -12.52
C LYS A 10 -4.36 4.90 -12.92
N GLY A 11 -4.22 5.36 -14.17
CA GLY A 11 -2.93 5.78 -14.70
C GLY A 11 -1.92 4.63 -14.70
N ARG A 12 -0.64 4.90 -14.49
CA ARG A 12 0.43 3.90 -14.28
C ARG A 12 0.51 2.80 -15.36
N ALA A 13 0.25 3.14 -16.63
CA ALA A 13 0.24 2.17 -17.73
C ALA A 13 1.53 1.33 -17.77
N ARG A 14 2.71 1.96 -17.62
CA ARG A 14 4.01 1.28 -17.63
C ARG A 14 4.16 0.28 -16.49
N HIS A 15 3.64 0.59 -15.30
CA HIS A 15 3.67 -0.33 -14.16
C HIS A 15 2.81 -1.58 -14.44
N LEU A 16 1.63 -1.36 -15.01
CA LEU A 16 0.72 -2.46 -15.39
C LEU A 16 1.32 -3.34 -16.50
N GLU A 17 1.99 -2.74 -17.50
CA GLU A 17 2.75 -3.49 -18.51
C GLU A 17 3.79 -4.40 -17.87
N ASN A 18 4.60 -3.86 -16.96
CA ASN A 18 5.62 -4.62 -16.25
C ASN A 18 5.02 -5.75 -15.39
N MET A 19 3.87 -5.51 -14.74
CA MET A 19 3.12 -6.56 -14.03
C MET A 19 2.74 -7.70 -14.99
N VAL A 20 2.16 -7.39 -16.17
CA VAL A 20 1.79 -8.39 -17.17
C VAL A 20 3.01 -9.17 -17.67
N LEU A 21 4.12 -8.47 -17.93
CA LEU A 21 5.40 -9.09 -18.33
C LEU A 21 5.96 -9.98 -17.22
N GLY A 22 5.83 -9.59 -15.95
CA GLY A 22 6.19 -10.41 -14.79
C GLY A 22 5.34 -11.68 -14.70
N LEU A 23 4.02 -11.56 -14.85
CA LEU A 23 3.08 -12.70 -14.83
C LEU A 23 3.37 -13.70 -15.96
N ARG A 24 3.82 -13.24 -17.14
CA ARG A 24 4.25 -14.12 -18.25
C ARG A 24 5.45 -15.01 -17.89
N ARG A 25 6.24 -14.60 -16.90
CA ARG A 25 7.43 -15.36 -16.43
C ARG A 25 7.09 -16.28 -15.24
N SER A 26 5.83 -16.34 -14.81
CA SER A 26 5.43 -17.19 -13.70
C SER A 26 5.63 -18.67 -14.04
N VAL A 27 6.33 -19.40 -13.15
CA VAL A 27 6.51 -20.86 -13.29
C VAL A 27 5.18 -21.61 -13.19
N ARG A 28 4.19 -20.99 -12.58
CA ARG A 28 2.80 -21.41 -12.59
C ARG A 28 1.96 -20.27 -13.15
N PRO A 29 1.57 -20.33 -14.42
CA PRO A 29 0.79 -19.25 -15.04
C PRO A 29 -0.57 -19.12 -14.36
N PRO A 30 -1.12 -17.90 -14.25
CA PRO A 30 -2.46 -17.69 -13.74
C PRO A 30 -3.50 -18.24 -14.75
N ARG A 31 -4.67 -18.60 -14.25
CA ARG A 31 -5.84 -18.88 -15.08
C ARG A 31 -6.25 -17.64 -15.88
N GLU A 32 -6.14 -16.47 -15.25
CA GLU A 32 -6.51 -15.17 -15.83
C GLU A 32 -5.95 -14.01 -14.99
N LEU A 33 -5.88 -12.82 -15.61
CA LEU A 33 -5.67 -11.55 -14.94
C LEU A 33 -6.95 -10.71 -15.08
N ILE A 34 -7.52 -10.27 -13.96
CA ILE A 34 -8.66 -9.36 -13.91
C ILE A 34 -8.18 -7.99 -13.44
N ILE A 35 -8.44 -6.97 -14.24
CA ILE A 35 -8.02 -5.59 -13.98
C ILE A 35 -9.26 -4.73 -13.77
N ALA A 36 -9.47 -4.21 -12.58
CA ALA A 36 -10.46 -3.16 -12.33
C ALA A 36 -9.87 -1.81 -12.77
N VAL A 37 -10.36 -1.27 -13.88
CA VAL A 37 -9.87 -0.03 -14.49
C VAL A 37 -10.66 1.14 -13.91
N MET A 38 -10.02 1.93 -13.03
CA MET A 38 -10.62 3.07 -12.33
C MET A 38 -10.47 4.38 -13.12
N GLN A 39 -10.62 4.28 -14.44
CA GLN A 39 -10.63 5.38 -15.42
C GLN A 39 -11.52 4.98 -16.58
N SER A 40 -11.86 5.94 -17.45
CA SER A 40 -12.77 5.70 -18.57
C SER A 40 -12.14 4.86 -19.69
N GLU A 41 -10.84 4.97 -19.90
CA GLU A 41 -10.13 4.29 -20.96
C GLU A 41 -9.49 2.99 -20.51
N ARG A 42 -9.52 1.98 -21.38
CA ARG A 42 -8.78 0.73 -21.19
C ARG A 42 -7.30 0.92 -21.48
N TYR A 43 -6.49 0.04 -20.88
CA TYR A 43 -5.06 -0.01 -21.16
C TYR A 43 -4.77 -0.81 -22.43
N GLN A 44 -3.78 -0.36 -23.19
CA GLN A 44 -3.13 -1.20 -24.19
C GLN A 44 -2.09 -2.04 -23.46
N LEU A 45 -2.18 -3.35 -23.55
CA LEU A 45 -1.34 -4.26 -22.78
C LEU A 45 -0.54 -5.17 -23.72
N PRO A 46 0.66 -5.61 -23.28
CA PRO A 46 1.40 -6.63 -24.03
C PRO A 46 0.59 -7.93 -24.07
N GLU A 47 0.78 -8.68 -25.15
CA GLU A 47 0.17 -10.00 -25.30
C GLU A 47 0.56 -10.91 -24.12
N ALA A 48 -0.38 -11.68 -23.61
CA ALA A 48 -0.19 -12.61 -22.51
C ALA A 48 -0.61 -14.01 -22.91
N SER A 49 0.03 -15.04 -22.33
CA SER A 49 -0.31 -16.45 -22.55
C SER A 49 -1.53 -16.92 -21.76
N PHE A 50 -2.20 -16.00 -21.07
CA PHE A 50 -3.40 -16.21 -20.27
C PHE A 50 -4.43 -15.11 -20.57
N PRO A 51 -5.72 -15.34 -20.36
CA PRO A 51 -6.75 -14.33 -20.55
C PRO A 51 -6.52 -13.10 -19.68
N VAL A 52 -6.64 -11.90 -20.26
CA VAL A 52 -6.62 -10.62 -19.55
C VAL A 52 -7.97 -9.93 -19.76
N ARG A 53 -8.66 -9.64 -18.66
CA ARG A 53 -9.99 -8.99 -18.67
C ARG A 53 -9.92 -7.66 -17.95
N GLN A 54 -10.34 -6.61 -18.63
CA GLN A 54 -10.41 -5.26 -18.09
C GLN A 54 -11.87 -4.88 -17.81
N ILE A 55 -12.17 -4.59 -16.57
CA ILE A 55 -13.49 -4.16 -16.07
C ILE A 55 -13.42 -2.65 -15.84
N VAL A 56 -14.01 -1.88 -16.75
CA VAL A 56 -14.00 -0.42 -16.67
C VAL A 56 -15.02 0.03 -15.62
N LEU A 57 -14.54 0.75 -14.60
CA LEU A 57 -15.35 1.34 -13.54
C LEU A 57 -15.67 2.82 -13.81
N GLY A 58 -14.99 3.42 -14.80
CA GLY A 58 -15.07 4.83 -15.10
C GLY A 58 -14.33 5.73 -14.10
N ASP A 59 -14.30 7.00 -14.41
CA ASP A 59 -13.80 8.03 -13.51
C ASP A 59 -14.87 8.35 -12.45
N GLN A 60 -14.43 8.58 -11.21
CA GLN A 60 -15.33 9.10 -10.18
C GLN A 60 -15.48 10.61 -10.35
N GLU A 61 -16.66 11.17 -10.01
CA GLU A 61 -16.97 12.59 -10.18
C GLU A 61 -15.91 13.51 -9.57
N ASP A 62 -15.35 13.12 -8.40
CA ASP A 62 -14.31 13.89 -7.69
C ASP A 62 -12.88 13.41 -7.98
N GLY A 63 -12.69 12.54 -8.98
CA GLY A 63 -11.39 11.90 -9.24
C GLY A 63 -10.93 10.95 -8.13
N ALA A 64 -11.76 10.67 -7.14
CA ALA A 64 -11.45 9.82 -5.99
C ALA A 64 -11.09 8.40 -6.41
N MET A 65 -10.18 7.78 -5.69
CA MET A 65 -9.88 6.37 -5.85
C MET A 65 -10.92 5.52 -5.12
N CYS A 66 -11.32 4.41 -5.73
CA CYS A 66 -12.25 3.45 -5.15
C CYS A 66 -11.54 2.10 -4.98
N LEU A 67 -10.50 2.06 -4.11
CA LEU A 67 -9.62 0.89 -3.98
C LEU A 67 -10.40 -0.36 -3.54
N ALA A 68 -11.22 -0.25 -2.50
CA ALA A 68 -12.07 -1.33 -2.01
C ALA A 68 -13.01 -1.86 -3.12
N ARG A 69 -13.74 -0.95 -3.78
CA ARG A 69 -14.64 -1.30 -4.90
C ARG A 69 -13.88 -1.93 -6.07
N GLY A 70 -12.68 -1.42 -6.38
CA GLY A 70 -11.83 -1.98 -7.45
C GLY A 70 -11.46 -3.42 -7.16
N ARG A 71 -11.00 -3.73 -5.94
CA ARG A 71 -10.67 -5.10 -5.51
C ARG A 71 -11.88 -6.02 -5.54
N ASN A 72 -13.02 -5.57 -5.02
CA ASN A 72 -14.27 -6.34 -5.05
C ASN A 72 -14.73 -6.64 -6.49
N LYS A 73 -14.66 -5.64 -7.38
CA LYS A 73 -15.05 -5.82 -8.79
C LYS A 73 -14.12 -6.78 -9.51
N ALA A 74 -12.81 -6.71 -9.28
CA ALA A 74 -11.87 -7.67 -9.85
C ALA A 74 -12.18 -9.09 -9.35
N ALA A 75 -12.39 -9.28 -8.04
CA ALA A 75 -12.74 -10.56 -7.44
C ALA A 75 -14.06 -11.13 -7.97
N ALA A 76 -15.10 -10.29 -8.12
CA ALA A 76 -16.41 -10.71 -8.62
C ALA A 76 -16.38 -11.23 -10.07
N HIS A 77 -15.36 -10.87 -10.85
CA HIS A 77 -15.19 -11.35 -12.23
C HIS A 77 -14.17 -12.48 -12.36
N ALA A 78 -13.53 -12.84 -11.25
CA ALA A 78 -12.56 -13.92 -11.21
C ALA A 78 -13.25 -15.30 -11.18
N SER A 79 -12.62 -16.29 -11.83
CA SER A 79 -13.13 -17.66 -11.90
C SER A 79 -12.20 -18.68 -11.24
N GLY A 80 -11.07 -18.22 -10.69
CA GLY A 80 -10.11 -19.07 -9.99
C GLY A 80 -10.54 -19.40 -8.57
N GLU A 81 -10.10 -20.55 -8.07
CA GLU A 81 -10.33 -20.98 -6.69
C GLU A 81 -9.52 -20.18 -5.65
N LEU A 82 -8.37 -19.66 -6.08
CA LEU A 82 -7.48 -18.79 -5.32
C LEU A 82 -7.43 -17.42 -6.00
N LEU A 83 -7.78 -16.37 -5.26
CA LEU A 83 -7.60 -14.99 -5.67
C LEU A 83 -6.24 -14.51 -5.18
N VAL A 84 -5.43 -13.97 -6.06
CA VAL A 84 -4.18 -13.28 -5.74
C VAL A 84 -4.39 -11.81 -6.06
N PHE A 85 -4.42 -10.98 -5.02
CA PHE A 85 -4.49 -9.54 -5.17
C PHE A 85 -3.07 -8.97 -5.26
N LEU A 86 -2.85 -8.16 -6.27
CA LEU A 86 -1.56 -7.56 -6.54
C LEU A 86 -1.76 -6.13 -7.02
N ASP A 87 -1.18 -5.15 -6.34
CA ASP A 87 -1.30 -3.75 -6.75
C ASP A 87 -0.55 -3.51 -8.08
N VAL A 88 -1.07 -2.57 -8.88
CA VAL A 88 -0.60 -2.28 -10.25
C VAL A 88 0.90 -2.00 -10.37
N ASP A 89 1.51 -1.53 -9.30
CA ASP A 89 2.94 -1.22 -9.22
C ASP A 89 3.80 -2.38 -8.69
N CYS A 90 3.22 -3.55 -8.52
CA CYS A 90 3.93 -4.74 -8.08
C CYS A 90 4.22 -5.69 -9.25
N ILE A 91 5.51 -6.01 -9.48
CA ILE A 91 5.95 -7.04 -10.44
C ILE A 91 6.05 -8.36 -9.68
N PRO A 92 5.28 -9.40 -10.04
CA PRO A 92 5.37 -10.69 -9.35
C PRO A 92 6.68 -11.40 -9.65
N HIS A 93 7.33 -11.96 -8.61
CA HIS A 93 8.43 -12.90 -8.79
C HIS A 93 7.93 -14.16 -9.52
N PRO A 94 8.74 -14.81 -10.36
CA PRO A 94 8.31 -16.00 -11.13
C PRO A 94 7.69 -17.13 -10.27
N SER A 95 8.13 -17.33 -9.03
CA SER A 95 7.59 -18.35 -8.14
C SER A 95 6.31 -17.92 -7.39
N MET A 96 5.98 -16.62 -7.32
CA MET A 96 4.96 -16.07 -6.43
C MET A 96 3.63 -16.85 -6.46
N LEU A 97 3.10 -17.13 -7.64
CA LEU A 97 1.81 -17.84 -7.78
C LEU A 97 1.91 -19.31 -7.35
N ALA A 98 3.06 -19.95 -7.55
CA ALA A 98 3.30 -21.31 -7.11
C ALA A 98 3.37 -21.40 -5.57
N ASP A 99 4.08 -20.45 -4.95
CA ASP A 99 4.24 -20.38 -3.50
C ASP A 99 2.89 -20.11 -2.80
N TYR A 100 2.08 -19.22 -3.32
CA TYR A 100 0.71 -19.01 -2.84
C TYR A 100 -0.17 -20.26 -2.99
N ALA A 101 -0.10 -20.94 -4.13
CA ALA A 101 -0.90 -22.15 -4.35
C ALA A 101 -0.49 -23.28 -3.40
N GLU A 102 0.81 -23.42 -3.11
CA GLU A 102 1.32 -24.39 -2.14
C GLU A 102 0.84 -24.05 -0.73
N ALA A 103 0.97 -22.79 -0.28
CA ALA A 103 0.50 -22.35 1.02
C ALA A 103 -1.00 -22.59 1.19
N ALA A 104 -1.82 -22.17 0.21
CA ALA A 104 -3.27 -22.34 0.21
C ALA A 104 -3.70 -23.81 0.10
N GLY A 105 -2.87 -24.69 -0.48
CA GLY A 105 -3.10 -26.14 -0.49
C GLY A 105 -2.95 -26.78 0.90
N ARG A 106 -2.13 -26.20 1.77
CA ARG A 106 -1.81 -26.75 3.10
C ARG A 106 -2.54 -26.05 4.26
N ARG A 107 -2.95 -24.81 4.08
CA ARG A 107 -3.52 -23.96 5.14
C ARG A 107 -4.84 -23.34 4.69
N GLN A 108 -5.62 -22.86 5.66
CA GLN A 108 -6.76 -21.99 5.47
C GLN A 108 -6.42 -20.60 5.98
N GLY A 109 -7.06 -19.55 5.43
CA GLY A 109 -6.82 -18.16 5.82
C GLY A 109 -6.33 -17.31 4.67
N VAL A 110 -5.65 -16.23 5.03
CA VAL A 110 -5.11 -15.22 4.11
C VAL A 110 -3.59 -15.30 4.09
N PHE A 111 -3.03 -15.25 2.92
CA PHE A 111 -1.62 -15.44 2.64
C PHE A 111 -1.00 -14.12 2.22
N MET A 112 -0.07 -13.59 3.01
CA MET A 112 0.64 -12.34 2.74
C MET A 112 2.01 -12.64 2.16
N GLY A 113 2.34 -12.01 1.03
CA GLY A 113 3.63 -12.16 0.36
C GLY A 113 4.64 -11.08 0.73
N GLU A 114 5.89 -11.37 0.44
CA GLU A 114 6.98 -10.42 0.55
C GLU A 114 6.86 -9.32 -0.50
N VAL A 115 7.32 -8.11 -0.16
CA VAL A 115 7.43 -7.01 -1.12
C VAL A 115 8.79 -6.34 -0.98
N GLY A 116 9.55 -6.37 -2.07
CA GLY A 116 10.81 -5.66 -2.21
C GLY A 116 10.61 -4.37 -3.00
N TYR A 117 11.05 -3.24 -2.47
CA TYR A 117 10.88 -1.93 -3.09
C TYR A 117 12.07 -1.61 -3.99
N LEU A 118 11.80 -1.29 -5.24
CA LEU A 118 12.79 -0.93 -6.25
C LEU A 118 13.03 0.59 -6.28
N ALA A 119 14.28 0.97 -6.55
CA ALA A 119 14.62 2.36 -6.79
C ALA A 119 14.10 2.84 -8.17
N ASN A 120 14.08 4.16 -8.36
CA ASN A 120 13.78 4.77 -9.66
C ASN A 120 14.72 4.24 -10.75
N GLY A 121 14.18 3.97 -11.93
CA GLY A 121 14.93 3.45 -13.08
C GLY A 121 15.24 1.94 -13.04
N ALA A 122 14.91 1.22 -11.96
CA ALA A 122 15.23 -0.21 -11.85
C ALA A 122 14.62 -1.09 -12.97
N THR A 123 13.53 -0.62 -13.61
CA THR A 123 12.82 -1.34 -14.67
C THR A 123 13.09 -0.79 -16.07
N ASP A 124 13.97 0.19 -16.24
CA ASP A 124 14.19 0.86 -17.54
C ASP A 124 14.80 -0.05 -18.59
N GLU A 125 15.66 -0.99 -18.17
CA GLU A 125 16.29 -2.00 -19.03
C GLU A 125 15.47 -3.30 -19.12
N GLY A 126 14.24 -3.31 -18.60
CA GLY A 126 13.36 -4.47 -18.55
C GLY A 126 13.35 -5.18 -17.20
N LEU A 127 12.85 -6.43 -17.16
CA LEU A 127 12.69 -7.19 -15.92
C LEU A 127 13.87 -8.13 -15.72
N ASP A 128 14.80 -7.74 -14.85
CA ASP A 128 15.92 -8.56 -14.37
C ASP A 128 15.69 -8.96 -12.91
N PHE A 129 15.16 -10.15 -12.70
CA PHE A 129 14.83 -10.64 -11.35
C PHE A 129 16.06 -10.89 -10.47
N ALA A 130 17.22 -11.23 -11.05
CA ALA A 130 18.45 -11.38 -10.28
C ALA A 130 18.89 -10.01 -9.71
N ARG A 131 18.87 -8.98 -10.55
CA ARG A 131 19.17 -7.60 -10.15
C ARG A 131 18.13 -7.08 -9.14
N PHE A 132 16.83 -7.43 -9.31
CA PHE A 132 15.80 -7.04 -8.35
C PHE A 132 16.02 -7.67 -6.98
N GLU A 133 16.43 -8.95 -6.91
CA GLU A 133 16.76 -9.62 -5.65
C GLU A 133 17.90 -8.92 -4.89
N GLU A 134 18.92 -8.47 -5.60
CA GLU A 134 20.07 -7.79 -5.02
C GLU A 134 19.75 -6.35 -4.57
N ALA A 135 18.92 -5.64 -5.36
CA ALA A 135 18.70 -4.20 -5.18
C ALA A 135 17.45 -3.83 -4.38
N ALA A 136 16.46 -4.72 -4.33
CA ALA A 136 15.20 -4.42 -3.66
C ALA A 136 15.36 -4.31 -2.14
N VAL A 137 14.75 -3.28 -1.58
CA VAL A 137 14.78 -3.01 -0.14
C VAL A 137 13.42 -3.30 0.48
N ARG A 138 13.40 -3.98 1.61
CA ARG A 138 12.18 -4.23 2.37
C ARG A 138 11.72 -2.95 3.07
N HIS A 139 10.39 -2.74 3.11
CA HIS A 139 9.83 -1.62 3.87
C HIS A 139 10.14 -1.77 5.37
N PRO A 140 10.59 -0.71 6.08
CA PRO A 140 11.00 -0.81 7.48
C PRO A 140 9.88 -1.23 8.45
N GLU A 141 8.62 -1.01 8.11
CA GLU A 141 7.46 -1.44 8.91
C GLU A 141 7.00 -2.88 8.60
N ARG A 142 7.68 -3.60 7.71
CA ARG A 142 7.35 -5.00 7.39
C ARG A 142 8.28 -5.95 8.14
N PRO A 143 7.76 -7.03 8.74
CA PRO A 143 8.61 -8.03 9.41
C PRO A 143 9.53 -8.74 8.42
N GLU A 144 10.54 -9.44 8.94
CA GLU A 144 11.30 -10.41 8.14
C GLU A 144 10.36 -11.52 7.65
N PRO A 145 10.51 -11.95 6.39
CA PRO A 145 9.77 -13.09 5.90
C PRO A 145 10.17 -14.37 6.64
N PRO A 146 9.29 -15.38 6.73
CA PRO A 146 9.63 -16.64 7.36
C PRO A 146 10.83 -17.29 6.65
N ARG A 147 11.65 -18.04 7.40
CA ARG A 147 12.82 -18.74 6.84
C ARG A 147 12.42 -19.78 5.79
N SER A 148 11.26 -20.41 5.97
CA SER A 148 10.68 -21.38 5.02
C SER A 148 9.18 -21.51 5.22
N GLY A 149 8.46 -21.89 4.16
CA GLY A 149 7.02 -22.22 4.21
C GLY A 149 6.14 -21.05 4.63
N THR A 150 5.33 -21.26 5.67
CA THR A 150 4.38 -20.26 6.17
C THR A 150 4.53 -20.06 7.67
N GLU A 151 4.37 -18.81 8.11
CA GLU A 151 4.36 -18.40 9.52
C GLU A 151 3.09 -17.60 9.81
N GLN A 152 2.40 -17.92 10.90
CA GLN A 152 1.19 -17.21 11.30
C GLN A 152 1.54 -15.85 11.89
N SER A 153 0.80 -14.82 11.49
CA SER A 153 0.88 -13.49 12.09
C SER A 153 -0.25 -13.27 13.05
N GLU A 154 0.09 -12.82 14.26
CA GLU A 154 -0.90 -12.39 15.27
C GLU A 154 -1.23 -10.90 15.15
N ASP A 155 -0.49 -10.14 14.33
CA ASP A 155 -0.68 -8.71 14.15
C ASP A 155 -1.44 -8.38 12.87
N ALA A 156 -2.70 -7.92 13.01
CA ALA A 156 -3.52 -7.47 11.91
C ALA A 156 -2.96 -6.22 11.18
N LYS A 157 -2.20 -5.39 11.88
CA LYS A 157 -1.63 -4.15 11.32
C LYS A 157 -0.59 -4.42 10.25
N CYS A 158 -0.06 -5.65 10.20
CA CYS A 158 0.87 -6.08 9.15
C CYS A 158 0.19 -6.41 7.82
N PHE A 159 -1.15 -6.49 7.77
CA PHE A 159 -1.85 -6.73 6.53
C PHE A 159 -1.87 -5.46 5.66
N TRP A 160 -1.30 -5.57 4.48
CA TRP A 160 -1.37 -4.58 3.41
C TRP A 160 -1.81 -5.29 2.13
N SER A 161 -2.80 -4.75 1.46
CA SER A 161 -3.45 -5.41 0.33
C SER A 161 -2.66 -5.43 -0.98
N LEU A 162 -1.42 -4.91 -0.99
CA LEU A 162 -0.63 -4.79 -2.21
C LEU A 162 -0.11 -6.13 -2.77
N ASN A 163 0.01 -7.17 -1.94
CA ASN A 163 0.41 -8.53 -2.34
C ASN A 163 -0.12 -9.55 -1.35
N PHE A 164 -1.29 -10.14 -1.63
CA PHE A 164 -1.85 -11.19 -0.81
C PHE A 164 -2.70 -12.16 -1.64
N ALA A 165 -2.99 -13.33 -1.05
CA ALA A 165 -3.89 -14.33 -1.63
C ALA A 165 -4.87 -14.87 -0.61
N MET A 166 -6.07 -15.24 -1.07
CA MET A 166 -7.05 -15.99 -0.29
C MET A 166 -7.98 -16.78 -1.22
N ARG A 167 -8.66 -17.78 -0.68
CA ARG A 167 -9.61 -18.56 -1.47
C ARG A 167 -10.83 -17.69 -1.83
N ALA A 168 -11.30 -17.82 -3.07
CA ALA A 168 -12.44 -17.07 -3.58
C ALA A 168 -13.71 -17.25 -2.71
N ARG A 169 -13.96 -18.47 -2.24
CA ARG A 169 -15.09 -18.77 -1.36
C ARG A 169 -15.00 -18.01 -0.02
N ASP A 170 -13.81 -17.89 0.56
CA ASP A 170 -13.60 -17.24 1.84
C ASP A 170 -13.74 -15.71 1.67
N PHE A 171 -13.23 -15.14 0.56
CA PHE A 171 -13.43 -13.74 0.20
C PHE A 171 -14.91 -13.39 0.05
N THR A 172 -15.68 -14.25 -0.63
CA THR A 172 -17.12 -14.07 -0.82
C THR A 172 -17.88 -14.19 0.50
N ALA A 173 -17.50 -15.15 1.34
CA ALA A 173 -18.18 -15.40 2.61
C ALA A 173 -18.08 -14.23 3.59
N ILE A 174 -16.95 -13.50 3.59
CA ILE A 174 -16.77 -12.31 4.45
C ILE A 174 -17.28 -11.01 3.82
N GLY A 175 -17.79 -11.04 2.58
CA GLY A 175 -18.32 -9.89 1.87
C GLY A 175 -17.29 -8.99 1.18
N GLY A 176 -15.99 -9.40 1.15
CA GLY A 176 -14.91 -8.60 0.53
C GLY A 176 -14.54 -7.35 1.33
N PHE A 177 -14.03 -6.33 0.61
CA PHE A 177 -13.68 -5.03 1.18
C PHE A 177 -14.93 -4.16 1.38
N ASP A 178 -14.93 -3.32 2.41
CA ASP A 178 -16.00 -2.34 2.65
C ASP A 178 -15.88 -1.16 1.65
N GLU A 179 -16.78 -1.09 0.67
CA GLU A 179 -16.78 -0.06 -0.39
C GLU A 179 -17.11 1.36 0.12
N GLY A 180 -17.48 1.50 1.39
CA GLY A 180 -17.65 2.81 2.03
C GLY A 180 -16.33 3.54 2.29
N TYR A 181 -15.18 2.86 2.18
CA TYR A 181 -13.87 3.51 2.17
C TYR A 181 -13.61 4.05 0.75
N VAL A 182 -13.67 5.38 0.64
CA VAL A 182 -13.45 6.10 -0.62
C VAL A 182 -12.19 6.94 -0.51
N GLY A 183 -11.43 7.05 -1.60
CA GLY A 183 -10.15 7.72 -1.63
C GLY A 183 -9.02 6.82 -1.16
N TYR A 184 -8.24 7.24 -0.18
CA TYR A 184 -7.02 6.56 0.23
C TYR A 184 -6.98 6.30 1.73
N GLY A 185 -6.60 5.07 2.09
CA GLY A 185 -6.30 4.65 3.46
C GLY A 185 -7.50 4.15 4.25
N GLY A 186 -7.23 3.27 5.20
CA GLY A 186 -8.21 2.68 6.12
C GLY A 186 -8.85 1.38 5.63
N GLU A 187 -8.98 1.16 4.32
CA GLU A 187 -9.60 -0.05 3.75
C GLU A 187 -8.83 -1.33 4.07
N ASP A 188 -7.51 -1.27 4.10
CA ASP A 188 -6.65 -2.41 4.44
C ASP A 188 -6.82 -2.81 5.90
N GLY A 189 -6.79 -1.82 6.80
CA GLY A 189 -7.01 -2.04 8.23
C GLY A 189 -8.41 -2.58 8.52
N ASP A 190 -9.43 -2.04 7.85
CA ASP A 190 -10.80 -2.54 7.95
C ASP A 190 -10.93 -3.99 7.49
N PHE A 191 -10.32 -4.30 6.34
CA PHE A 191 -10.33 -5.66 5.82
C PHE A 191 -9.60 -6.63 6.75
N ALA A 192 -8.44 -6.24 7.29
CA ALA A 192 -7.71 -7.04 8.27
C ALA A 192 -8.53 -7.33 9.53
N ARG A 193 -9.26 -6.33 10.05
CA ARG A 193 -10.19 -6.52 11.18
C ARG A 193 -11.34 -7.45 10.82
N THR A 194 -11.88 -7.32 9.61
CA THR A 194 -12.93 -8.20 9.10
C THR A 194 -12.44 -9.65 9.01
N LEU A 195 -11.19 -9.89 8.55
CA LEU A 195 -10.60 -11.22 8.51
C LEU A 195 -10.54 -11.86 9.90
N ILE A 196 -10.02 -11.13 10.88
CA ILE A 196 -9.91 -11.60 12.27
C ILE A 196 -11.28 -11.85 12.88
N ALA A 197 -12.23 -10.94 12.69
CA ALA A 197 -13.60 -11.10 13.19
C ALA A 197 -14.31 -12.35 12.62
N ASN A 198 -13.88 -12.81 11.45
CA ASN A 198 -14.36 -14.05 10.82
C ASN A 198 -13.47 -15.29 11.09
N GLY A 199 -12.50 -15.18 11.98
CA GLY A 199 -11.62 -16.28 12.37
C GLY A 199 -10.66 -16.76 11.27
N LEU A 200 -10.34 -15.89 10.30
CA LEU A 200 -9.40 -16.18 9.21
C LEU A 200 -7.99 -15.82 9.65
N PRO A 201 -7.07 -16.80 9.82
CA PRO A 201 -5.70 -16.53 10.19
C PRO A 201 -4.93 -15.87 9.06
N LEU A 202 -3.97 -15.01 9.43
CA LEU A 202 -3.03 -14.37 8.53
C LEU A 202 -1.72 -15.17 8.50
N TRP A 203 -1.22 -15.46 7.31
CA TRP A 203 0.00 -16.23 7.10
C TRP A 203 1.00 -15.45 6.26
N TRP A 204 2.20 -15.26 6.77
CA TRP A 204 3.34 -14.88 5.93
C TRP A 204 3.77 -16.10 5.11
N VAL A 205 4.03 -15.89 3.81
CA VAL A 205 4.45 -16.94 2.88
C VAL A 205 5.83 -16.62 2.34
N ARG A 206 6.79 -17.52 2.61
CA ARG A 206 8.13 -17.42 2.03
C ARG A 206 8.05 -17.62 0.51
N GLY A 207 8.70 -16.74 -0.26
CA GLY A 207 8.83 -16.86 -1.72
C GLY A 207 7.66 -16.26 -2.50
N ALA A 208 6.48 -16.04 -1.88
CA ALA A 208 5.38 -15.34 -2.54
C ALA A 208 5.68 -13.84 -2.67
N LYS A 209 6.75 -13.53 -3.42
CA LYS A 209 7.38 -12.22 -3.50
C LYS A 209 6.90 -11.40 -4.68
N ALA A 210 6.79 -10.09 -4.48
CA ALA A 210 6.61 -9.11 -5.54
C ALA A 210 7.61 -7.96 -5.37
N TYR A 211 7.86 -7.23 -6.46
CA TYR A 211 8.73 -6.05 -6.48
C TYR A 211 7.91 -4.81 -6.75
N HIS A 212 7.84 -3.94 -5.76
CA HIS A 212 7.13 -2.67 -5.89
C HIS A 212 7.98 -1.69 -6.72
N GLN A 213 7.44 -1.27 -7.84
CA GLN A 213 8.07 -0.32 -8.75
C GLN A 213 8.04 1.08 -8.15
N PHE A 214 9.12 1.83 -8.36
CA PHE A 214 9.18 3.21 -7.91
C PHE A 214 8.08 4.07 -8.55
N HIS A 215 7.47 4.89 -7.75
CA HIS A 215 6.67 6.03 -8.16
C HIS A 215 6.74 7.15 -7.10
N PRO A 216 6.61 8.42 -7.49
CA PRO A 216 6.55 9.52 -6.54
C PRO A 216 5.39 9.32 -5.55
N HIS A 217 5.67 9.49 -4.27
CA HIS A 217 4.65 9.43 -3.22
C HIS A 217 5.02 10.36 -2.05
N HIS A 218 4.07 10.57 -1.16
CA HIS A 218 4.20 11.41 0.01
C HIS A 218 3.94 10.62 1.29
N VAL A 219 4.75 10.83 2.32
CA VAL A 219 4.54 10.30 3.67
C VAL A 219 4.60 11.43 4.69
N PRO A 220 3.49 11.77 5.37
CA PRO A 220 2.15 11.23 5.16
C PRO A 220 1.56 11.64 3.80
N PRO A 221 0.51 10.96 3.32
CA PRO A 221 -0.10 11.20 2.03
C PRO A 221 -0.94 12.49 2.01
N VAL A 222 -0.29 13.65 2.01
CA VAL A 222 -0.93 14.99 2.14
C VAL A 222 -1.95 15.29 1.05
N HIS A 223 -1.75 14.75 -0.15
CA HIS A 223 -2.68 14.90 -1.27
C HIS A 223 -3.99 14.10 -1.10
N HIS A 224 -4.05 13.25 -0.07
CA HIS A 224 -5.21 12.47 0.31
C HIS A 224 -5.77 12.86 1.69
N LEU A 225 -5.42 14.06 2.21
CA LEU A 225 -5.77 14.49 3.56
C LEU A 225 -7.25 14.29 3.88
N ASP A 226 -8.15 14.75 2.99
CA ASP A 226 -9.60 14.69 3.24
C ASP A 226 -10.12 13.25 3.29
N SER A 227 -9.68 12.39 2.36
CA SER A 227 -10.09 10.99 2.37
C SER A 227 -9.52 10.23 3.57
N VAL A 228 -8.28 10.51 3.96
CA VAL A 228 -7.69 9.92 5.18
C VAL A 228 -8.50 10.30 6.42
N LEU A 229 -8.94 11.55 6.55
CA LEU A 229 -9.77 11.99 7.68
C LEU A 229 -11.16 11.33 7.67
N ALA A 230 -11.81 11.28 6.51
CA ALA A 230 -13.11 10.64 6.35
C ALA A 230 -13.04 9.13 6.67
N ASN A 231 -12.03 8.45 6.14
CA ASN A 231 -11.82 7.03 6.35
C ASN A 231 -11.40 6.70 7.80
N ALA A 232 -10.60 7.55 8.44
CA ALA A 232 -10.27 7.39 9.87
C ALA A 232 -11.50 7.50 10.76
N ARG A 233 -12.41 8.43 10.45
CA ARG A 233 -13.69 8.55 11.16
C ARG A 233 -14.56 7.31 10.96
N ARG A 234 -14.72 6.85 9.70
CA ARG A 234 -15.48 5.63 9.39
C ARG A 234 -14.93 4.41 10.14
N TYR A 235 -13.63 4.26 10.19
CA TYR A 235 -12.99 3.16 10.91
C TYR A 235 -13.28 3.24 12.42
N GLN A 236 -13.12 4.42 13.03
CA GLN A 236 -13.43 4.67 14.44
C GLN A 236 -14.89 4.38 14.77
N GLU A 237 -15.83 4.80 13.90
CA GLU A 237 -17.27 4.52 14.07
C GLU A 237 -17.59 3.03 13.99
N LYS A 238 -16.91 2.30 13.11
CA LYS A 238 -17.14 0.87 12.89
C LYS A 238 -16.49 -0.01 13.94
N TRP A 239 -15.26 0.30 14.37
CA TRP A 239 -14.45 -0.58 15.21
C TRP A 239 -14.20 -0.04 16.62
N GLY A 240 -14.50 1.22 16.90
CA GLY A 240 -14.29 1.87 18.20
C GLY A 240 -12.83 2.18 18.51
N GLU A 241 -11.93 2.03 17.54
CA GLU A 241 -10.47 2.22 17.71
C GLU A 241 -9.87 3.07 16.57
N PRO A 242 -8.71 3.72 16.77
CA PRO A 242 -8.09 4.54 15.75
C PRO A 242 -7.39 3.69 14.67
N VAL A 243 -7.23 4.29 13.49
CA VAL A 243 -6.42 3.76 12.38
C VAL A 243 -5.54 4.86 11.80
N MET A 244 -4.48 4.51 11.10
CA MET A 244 -3.54 5.46 10.46
C MET A 244 -2.95 6.50 11.44
N GLU A 245 -2.74 6.11 12.70
CA GLU A 245 -2.33 6.99 13.79
C GLU A 245 -1.07 7.79 13.48
N GLN A 246 -0.09 7.19 12.80
CA GLN A 246 1.15 7.85 12.42
C GLN A 246 0.92 8.96 11.38
N TRP A 247 0.03 8.75 10.42
CA TRP A 247 -0.33 9.79 9.45
C TRP A 247 -1.09 10.94 10.12
N LEU A 248 -2.07 10.62 10.96
CA LEU A 248 -2.82 11.63 11.71
C LEU A 248 -1.90 12.42 12.66
N ARG A 249 -0.94 11.76 13.31
CA ARG A 249 0.09 12.42 14.13
C ARG A 249 0.96 13.36 13.27
N ALA A 250 1.44 12.90 12.11
CA ALA A 250 2.23 13.72 11.20
C ALA A 250 1.44 14.95 10.71
N PHE A 251 0.19 14.77 10.29
CA PHE A 251 -0.69 15.87 9.87
C PHE A 251 -0.91 16.91 11.00
N THR A 252 -1.00 16.43 12.24
CA THR A 252 -1.12 17.31 13.42
C THR A 252 0.16 18.13 13.61
N LEU A 253 1.33 17.50 13.54
CA LEU A 253 2.63 18.17 13.67
C LEU A 253 2.90 19.17 12.52
N MET A 254 2.33 18.92 11.35
CA MET A 254 2.35 19.84 10.21
C MET A 254 1.34 20.99 10.32
N GLY A 255 0.44 20.97 11.33
CA GLY A 255 -0.60 21.98 11.50
C GLY A 255 -1.71 21.90 10.46
N LEU A 256 -1.92 20.73 9.85
CA LEU A 256 -2.98 20.50 8.86
C LEU A 256 -4.30 20.15 9.54
N ILE A 257 -4.24 19.44 10.68
CA ILE A 257 -5.40 18.98 11.43
C ILE A 257 -5.24 19.20 12.93
N ARG A 258 -6.35 19.11 13.65
CA ARG A 258 -6.40 19.09 15.10
C ARG A 258 -7.42 18.03 15.58
N HIS A 259 -7.10 17.34 16.66
CA HIS A 259 -8.08 16.51 17.34
C HIS A 259 -8.94 17.39 18.27
N GLU A 260 -10.25 17.27 18.15
CA GLU A 260 -11.24 17.97 18.94
C GLU A 260 -12.29 16.99 19.48
N GLU A 261 -13.19 17.47 20.35
CA GLU A 261 -14.34 16.69 20.77
C GLU A 261 -15.19 16.31 19.55
N GLY A 262 -15.29 15.00 19.26
CA GLY A 262 -15.95 14.47 18.05
C GLY A 262 -15.04 14.09 16.89
N GLY A 263 -13.71 14.17 17.05
CA GLY A 263 -12.77 13.63 16.09
C GLY A 263 -11.79 14.63 15.48
N TRP A 264 -11.34 14.36 14.28
CA TRP A 264 -10.35 15.17 13.60
C TRP A 264 -10.98 16.30 12.78
N ARG A 265 -10.47 17.53 12.96
CA ARG A 265 -10.85 18.70 12.18
C ARG A 265 -9.69 19.20 11.33
N LYS A 266 -9.94 19.39 10.04
CA LYS A 266 -9.01 20.04 9.11
C LYS A 266 -8.88 21.52 9.46
N LEU A 267 -7.66 22.03 9.53
CA LEU A 267 -7.35 23.43 9.85
C LEU A 267 -7.06 24.25 8.58
N ARG A 268 -6.38 23.64 7.62
CA ARG A 268 -6.00 24.29 6.36
C ARG A 268 -5.73 23.25 5.25
N GLU A 269 -5.69 23.72 4.02
CA GLU A 269 -5.21 22.92 2.90
C GLU A 269 -3.69 22.72 2.95
N PRO A 270 -3.16 21.59 2.43
CA PRO A 270 -1.74 21.44 2.18
C PRO A 270 -1.22 22.49 1.18
N THR A 271 -0.02 23.02 1.45
CA THR A 271 0.70 23.95 0.58
C THR A 271 1.83 23.27 -0.15
N GLU A 272 2.44 23.94 -1.13
CA GLU A 272 3.65 23.44 -1.82
C GLU A 272 4.79 23.10 -0.84
N ALA A 273 4.90 23.81 0.28
CA ALA A 273 5.87 23.49 1.31
C ALA A 273 5.56 22.17 2.02
N ASP A 274 4.27 21.83 2.23
CA ASP A 274 3.85 20.55 2.79
C ASP A 274 4.12 19.40 1.81
N PHE A 275 3.86 19.60 0.53
CA PHE A 275 4.19 18.63 -0.51
C PHE A 275 5.70 18.42 -0.62
N ALA A 276 6.50 19.48 -0.61
CA ALA A 276 7.97 19.36 -0.64
C ALA A 276 8.49 18.64 0.61
N LEU A 277 7.90 18.91 1.78
CA LEU A 277 8.27 18.30 3.05
C LEU A 277 8.03 16.79 3.10
N THR A 278 6.94 16.33 2.50
CA THR A 278 6.46 14.94 2.60
C THR A 278 6.89 14.06 1.43
N ARG A 279 7.44 14.65 0.36
CA ARG A 279 7.90 13.90 -0.81
C ARG A 279 8.99 12.92 -0.41
N GLN A 280 8.78 11.66 -0.71
CA GLN A 280 9.79 10.63 -0.53
C GLN A 280 10.86 10.72 -1.63
N GLN A 281 12.10 10.40 -1.25
CA GLN A 281 13.21 10.45 -2.18
C GLN A 281 13.12 9.32 -3.20
N GLU A 282 13.71 9.52 -4.37
CA GLU A 282 13.78 8.52 -5.44
C GLU A 282 14.70 7.33 -5.10
N GLN A 283 15.49 7.46 -4.05
CA GLN A 283 16.44 6.44 -3.60
C GLN A 283 15.92 5.71 -2.38
N GLN A 284 16.24 4.42 -2.32
CA GLN A 284 15.97 3.55 -1.18
C GLN A 284 16.94 3.82 -0.01
N PRO A 285 16.52 3.54 1.27
CA PRO A 285 15.20 3.06 1.67
C PRO A 285 14.16 4.18 1.80
N TYR A 286 12.89 3.84 1.65
CA TYR A 286 11.79 4.76 1.97
C TYR A 286 11.70 4.98 3.47
N ALA A 287 11.37 6.21 3.90
CA ALA A 287 11.08 6.48 5.30
C ALA A 287 9.74 5.86 5.70
N SER A 288 9.68 5.23 6.87
CA SER A 288 8.42 4.82 7.47
C SER A 288 7.64 6.03 8.00
N ALA A 289 6.32 5.86 8.19
CA ALA A 289 5.50 6.90 8.81
C ALA A 289 6.02 7.28 10.22
N ALA A 290 6.48 6.31 10.99
CA ALA A 290 7.07 6.53 12.31
C ALA A 290 8.37 7.37 12.25
N GLN A 291 9.24 7.11 11.28
CA GLN A 291 10.46 7.90 11.07
C GLN A 291 10.14 9.35 10.68
N VAL A 292 9.12 9.56 9.84
CA VAL A 292 8.66 10.91 9.48
C VAL A 292 8.12 11.64 10.70
N VAL A 293 7.34 10.99 11.55
CA VAL A 293 6.83 11.57 12.80
C VAL A 293 7.99 12.00 13.71
N GLN A 294 8.97 11.14 13.97
CA GLN A 294 10.15 11.48 14.78
C GLN A 294 10.90 12.69 14.23
N TRP A 295 11.06 12.77 12.92
CA TRP A 295 11.72 13.90 12.28
C TRP A 295 10.92 15.21 12.43
N LEU A 296 9.58 15.16 12.29
CA LEU A 296 8.71 16.32 12.50
C LEU A 296 8.71 16.77 13.96
N GLU A 297 8.71 15.86 14.92
CA GLU A 297 8.82 16.16 16.36
C GLU A 297 10.15 16.86 16.68
N GLY A 298 11.26 16.36 16.17
CA GLY A 298 12.56 17.01 16.34
C GLY A 298 12.65 18.41 15.73
N ARG A 299 11.89 18.69 14.65
CA ARG A 299 11.78 20.06 14.10
C ARG A 299 10.88 20.96 14.96
N ALA A 300 9.81 20.44 15.54
CA ALA A 300 8.91 21.17 16.42
C ALA A 300 9.65 21.61 17.68
N VAL A 301 10.43 20.74 18.30
CA VAL A 301 11.25 21.07 19.48
C VAL A 301 12.26 22.19 19.16
N ARG A 302 12.97 22.10 18.05
CA ARG A 302 13.95 23.16 17.63
C ARG A 302 13.30 24.52 17.34
N ARG A 303 12.03 24.57 16.98
CA ARG A 303 11.29 25.83 16.81
C ARG A 303 10.85 26.44 18.13
N LEU A 304 10.74 25.66 19.19
CA LEU A 304 10.35 26.11 20.53
C LEU A 304 11.54 26.53 21.40
N GLU A 305 12.76 26.12 21.04
CA GLU A 305 13.97 26.60 21.71
C GLU A 305 14.20 28.05 21.31
N PRO A 306 14.21 29.00 22.28
CA PRO A 306 14.54 30.40 21.97
C PRO A 306 15.95 30.47 21.43
N SER A 307 16.11 31.17 20.31
CA SER A 307 17.43 31.44 19.73
C SER A 307 18.33 32.12 20.76
N SER A 308 19.21 31.36 21.38
CA SER A 308 20.23 31.84 22.32
C SER A 308 21.40 32.56 21.60
N ASN A 309 21.07 33.42 20.64
CA ASN A 309 22.05 34.31 20.00
C ASN A 309 21.61 35.75 20.16
N GLY A 310 21.94 36.31 21.32
CA GLY A 310 21.75 37.71 21.57
C GLY A 310 22.45 38.17 22.83
N ARG A 311 23.70 38.64 22.69
CA ARG A 311 24.47 39.47 23.60
C ARG A 311 25.73 38.83 24.20
N ASN A 312 26.82 39.07 23.55
CA ASN A 312 28.03 39.49 24.25
C ASN A 312 28.88 40.37 23.32
N ASN A 313 28.41 41.60 23.14
CA ASN A 313 29.30 42.70 22.79
C ASN A 313 29.52 43.50 24.10
N LYS A 314 30.52 43.14 24.88
CA LYS A 314 31.11 44.05 25.86
C LYS A 314 32.35 44.62 25.27
N SER A 315 32.21 45.82 24.76
CA SER A 315 33.24 46.86 24.68
C SER A 315 34.06 46.88 25.96
N THR A 316 35.36 46.76 25.85
CA THR A 316 36.32 47.33 26.80
C THR A 316 37.29 48.14 25.98
N ALA A 317 36.97 49.43 25.87
CA ALA A 317 37.96 50.43 25.74
C ALA A 317 38.50 50.77 27.16
N VAL A 318 39.77 50.78 27.38
CA VAL A 318 40.49 51.76 28.27
C VAL A 318 41.99 51.61 28.09
N ALA A 319 42.59 52.77 27.84
CA ALA A 319 43.97 53.31 28.08
C ALA A 319 45.14 52.63 27.36
#